data_abe07f35f4715b0bcd7cae5f988e5765
#
_entry.id   abe07f35f4715b0bcd7cae5f988e5765
#
_cell.length_a   1.000
_cell.length_b   1.000
_cell.length_c   1.000
_cell.angle_alpha   90.00
_cell.angle_beta   90.00
_cell.angle_gamma   90.00
#
_symmetry.space_group_name_H-M   'P 1'
#
loop_
_entity.id
_entity.type
_entity.pdbx_description
1 polymer ?
#
loop_
_entity_poly.entity_id
_entity_poly.type
_entity_poly.pdbx_seq_one_letter_code
_entity_poly.pdbx_strand_id
1 'polypeptide(L)'
;MNTAHSDPHFIGQRDHAHAPRFPFGEPADTPAEQFANWLPYSGYLAAEKIFVNRDSMGVMLELMPQSGADERMAEVLISLYANCPPGTGIQFHLFASPQVRSQLRQYANLRVEDEDQAEQAKQWGRPARNGNLFRKLARQRVDHLLQGAQKSLTAGFHYTIRDFRLMLSVAFPGNPEDLNKRDELLALRDSMSSSLRSASLPNRVCDAADLIN
;
A
#
# COMPACT_ATOMS: atom_id res chain seq x y z
N MET A 1 -3.72 19.23 -38.70
CA MET A 1 -2.94 18.52 -37.67
C MET A 1 -3.87 18.32 -36.48
N ASN A 2 -4.48 17.12 -36.38
CA ASN A 2 -5.42 16.77 -35.32
C ASN A 2 -4.63 16.26 -34.14
N THR A 3 -4.59 17.01 -33.07
CA THR A 3 -4.14 16.51 -31.77
C THR A 3 -5.32 15.74 -31.14
N ALA A 4 -5.22 14.44 -31.17
CA ALA A 4 -6.12 13.56 -30.45
C ALA A 4 -5.93 13.82 -28.94
N HIS A 5 -6.95 14.38 -28.31
CA HIS A 5 -7.11 14.38 -26.86
C HIS A 5 -7.36 12.95 -26.43
N SER A 6 -6.40 12.33 -25.76
CA SER A 6 -6.61 11.05 -25.11
C SER A 6 -7.45 11.26 -23.86
N ASP A 7 -8.69 10.81 -23.90
CA ASP A 7 -9.59 10.78 -22.75
C ASP A 7 -8.95 10.00 -21.59
N PRO A 8 -9.04 10.48 -20.34
CA PRO A 8 -8.58 9.74 -19.18
C PRO A 8 -9.38 8.45 -19.07
N HIS A 9 -8.70 7.31 -19.15
CA HIS A 9 -9.32 6.01 -18.93
C HIS A 9 -9.86 5.92 -17.51
N PHE A 10 -11.17 5.97 -17.38
CA PHE A 10 -11.90 5.66 -16.16
C PHE A 10 -11.83 4.14 -15.95
N ILE A 11 -10.94 3.67 -15.07
CA ILE A 11 -10.95 2.27 -14.67
C ILE A 11 -11.98 2.14 -13.55
N GLY A 12 -13.15 1.64 -13.87
CA GLY A 12 -14.12 1.28 -12.84
C GLY A 12 -15.54 1.82 -12.97
N GLN A 13 -15.94 2.35 -14.13
CA GLN A 13 -17.37 2.50 -14.37
C GLN A 13 -17.95 1.08 -14.49
N ARG A 14 -18.51 0.56 -13.41
CA ARG A 14 -19.22 -0.71 -13.41
C ARG A 14 -20.57 -0.46 -14.07
N ASP A 15 -20.76 -1.02 -15.27
CA ASP A 15 -22.08 -1.20 -15.84
C ASP A 15 -22.90 -2.02 -14.83
N HIS A 16 -23.97 -1.44 -14.30
CA HIS A 16 -24.89 -2.05 -13.33
C HIS A 16 -25.68 -3.24 -13.90
N ALA A 17 -25.33 -3.75 -15.10
CA ALA A 17 -26.08 -4.76 -15.83
C ALA A 17 -25.74 -6.22 -15.49
N HIS A 18 -24.68 -6.49 -14.69
CA HIS A 18 -24.30 -7.87 -14.33
C HIS A 18 -24.11 -8.04 -12.83
N ALA A 19 -25.22 -8.25 -12.13
CA ALA A 19 -25.19 -8.78 -10.77
C ALA A 19 -24.69 -10.25 -10.78
N PRO A 20 -23.75 -10.63 -9.90
CA PRO A 20 -23.36 -12.03 -9.75
C PRO A 20 -24.56 -12.85 -9.28
N ARG A 21 -24.91 -13.94 -10.01
CA ARG A 21 -25.93 -14.89 -9.58
C ARG A 21 -25.40 -15.70 -8.40
N PHE A 22 -26.01 -15.54 -7.24
CA PHE A 22 -25.72 -16.37 -6.08
C PHE A 22 -26.36 -17.77 -6.24
N PRO A 23 -25.66 -18.87 -5.84
CA PRO A 23 -26.18 -20.24 -6.01
C PRO A 23 -27.32 -20.63 -5.06
N PHE A 24 -27.76 -19.71 -4.20
CA PHE A 24 -28.87 -19.95 -3.27
C PHE A 24 -30.05 -19.04 -3.62
N GLY A 25 -31.06 -19.62 -4.26
CA GLY A 25 -32.39 -19.08 -4.55
C GLY A 25 -32.55 -17.57 -4.63
N GLU A 26 -33.28 -17.10 -5.63
CA GLU A 26 -33.61 -15.69 -5.77
C GLU A 26 -34.30 -15.18 -4.49
N PRO A 27 -33.73 -14.16 -3.82
CA PRO A 27 -34.47 -13.51 -2.74
C PRO A 27 -35.58 -12.68 -3.39
N ALA A 28 -36.81 -12.86 -2.87
CA ALA A 28 -37.97 -12.12 -3.32
C ALA A 28 -37.73 -10.62 -3.34
N ASP A 29 -37.98 -9.99 -4.48
CA ASP A 29 -38.32 -8.59 -4.80
C ASP A 29 -37.73 -7.40 -4.02
N THR A 30 -36.72 -7.57 -3.20
CA THR A 30 -35.88 -6.46 -2.74
C THR A 30 -34.62 -6.40 -3.59
N PRO A 31 -34.30 -5.24 -4.21
CA PRO A 31 -33.01 -5.10 -4.89
C PRO A 31 -31.92 -5.42 -3.86
N ALA A 32 -31.22 -6.54 -4.06
CA ALA A 32 -30.12 -6.94 -3.20
C ALA A 32 -29.14 -5.77 -3.15
N GLU A 33 -29.09 -5.08 -2.01
CA GLU A 33 -28.12 -4.02 -1.80
C GLU A 33 -26.73 -4.68 -1.86
N GLN A 34 -26.10 -4.54 -3.01
CA GLN A 34 -24.75 -5.06 -3.18
C GLN A 34 -23.85 -4.30 -2.20
N PHE A 35 -22.99 -4.99 -1.49
CA PHE A 35 -21.99 -4.39 -0.59
C PHE A 35 -21.22 -3.24 -1.27
N ALA A 36 -20.98 -3.36 -2.59
CA ALA A 36 -20.35 -2.31 -3.38
C ALA A 36 -21.14 -0.97 -3.38
N ASN A 37 -22.46 -0.99 -3.19
CA ASN A 37 -23.28 0.23 -3.13
C ASN A 37 -23.10 0.99 -1.80
N TRP A 38 -22.60 0.33 -0.77
CA TRP A 38 -22.33 0.93 0.54
C TRP A 38 -20.96 1.62 0.56
N LEU A 39 -20.07 1.25 -0.38
CA LEU A 39 -18.76 1.85 -0.48
C LEU A 39 -18.85 3.18 -1.23
N PRO A 40 -18.12 4.21 -0.78
CA PRO A 40 -18.12 5.54 -1.39
C PRO A 40 -17.42 5.58 -2.75
N TYR A 41 -16.69 4.53 -3.11
CA TYR A 41 -15.84 4.51 -4.29
C TYR A 41 -16.65 4.49 -5.59
N SER A 42 -16.32 5.40 -6.52
CA SER A 42 -16.93 5.49 -7.84
C SER A 42 -15.95 5.34 -9.00
N GLY A 43 -14.67 5.66 -8.81
CA GLY A 43 -13.68 5.53 -9.88
C GLY A 43 -12.25 5.80 -9.44
N TYR A 44 -11.33 5.74 -10.43
CA TYR A 44 -9.91 6.00 -10.23
C TYR A 44 -9.32 6.68 -11.47
N LEU A 45 -8.67 7.83 -11.29
CA LEU A 45 -7.94 8.55 -12.32
C LEU A 45 -6.48 8.09 -12.31
N ALA A 46 -6.14 7.17 -13.22
CA ALA A 46 -4.85 6.49 -13.20
C ALA A 46 -3.65 7.40 -13.45
N ALA A 47 -3.80 8.42 -14.30
CA ALA A 47 -2.72 9.35 -14.64
C ALA A 47 -2.27 10.18 -13.44
N GLU A 48 -3.23 10.63 -12.63
CA GLU A 48 -2.98 11.49 -11.47
C GLU A 48 -2.95 10.71 -10.14
N LYS A 49 -3.34 9.42 -10.18
CA LYS A 49 -3.49 8.56 -9.00
C LYS A 49 -4.51 9.10 -7.98
N ILE A 50 -5.64 9.60 -8.51
CA ILE A 50 -6.75 10.12 -7.72
C ILE A 50 -7.83 9.05 -7.59
N PHE A 51 -8.25 8.78 -6.36
CA PHE A 51 -9.41 7.94 -6.05
C PHE A 51 -10.65 8.82 -6.02
N VAL A 52 -11.68 8.43 -6.75
CA VAL A 52 -12.93 9.16 -6.86
C VAL A 52 -14.00 8.50 -6.02
N ASN A 53 -14.59 9.26 -5.10
CA ASN A 53 -15.76 8.89 -4.32
C ASN A 53 -17.00 9.64 -4.86
N ARG A 54 -18.17 9.38 -4.27
CA ARG A 54 -19.43 10.04 -4.68
C ARG A 54 -19.36 11.55 -4.58
N ASP A 55 -18.83 12.07 -3.45
CA ASP A 55 -18.87 13.51 -3.12
C ASP A 55 -17.47 14.08 -2.88
N SER A 56 -16.42 13.30 -3.14
CA SER A 56 -15.04 13.69 -2.87
C SER A 56 -14.05 13.01 -3.79
N MET A 57 -12.89 13.60 -3.87
CA MET A 57 -11.71 12.98 -4.46
C MET A 57 -10.67 12.73 -3.37
N GLY A 58 -9.80 11.76 -3.58
CA GLY A 58 -8.77 11.46 -2.59
C GLY A 58 -7.48 10.96 -3.20
N VAL A 59 -6.44 11.10 -2.43
CA VAL A 59 -5.12 10.55 -2.71
C VAL A 59 -4.64 9.73 -1.52
N MET A 60 -3.73 8.80 -1.78
CA MET A 60 -3.16 7.98 -0.73
C MET A 60 -1.65 7.97 -0.83
N LEU A 61 -1.00 8.09 0.31
CA LEU A 61 0.45 7.97 0.47
C LEU A 61 0.76 6.78 1.37
N GLU A 62 1.71 5.96 0.98
CA GLU A 62 2.32 4.97 1.86
C GLU A 62 3.56 5.58 2.48
N LEU A 63 3.64 5.55 3.81
CA LEU A 63 4.72 6.08 4.60
C LEU A 63 5.54 4.95 5.19
N MET A 64 6.82 5.19 5.39
CA MET A 64 7.67 4.26 6.12
C MET A 64 7.36 4.35 7.62
N PRO A 65 6.90 3.26 8.27
CA PRO A 65 6.62 3.26 9.69
C PRO A 65 7.88 3.58 10.50
N GLN A 66 7.74 4.45 11.50
CA GLN A 66 8.82 4.80 12.43
C GLN A 66 8.65 4.05 13.74
N SER A 67 9.75 3.84 14.44
CA SER A 67 9.76 3.17 15.76
C SER A 67 9.40 4.10 16.92
N GLY A 68 9.18 5.38 16.67
CA GLY A 68 8.79 6.39 17.64
C GLY A 68 8.42 7.69 16.96
N ALA A 69 7.95 8.64 17.75
CA ALA A 69 7.63 10.00 17.34
C ALA A 69 8.35 10.99 18.26
N ASP A 70 8.86 12.06 17.70
CA ASP A 70 9.44 13.18 18.40
C ASP A 70 8.54 14.43 18.31
N GLU A 71 8.91 15.48 19.03
CA GLU A 71 8.19 16.73 19.04
C GLU A 71 8.16 17.41 17.66
N ARG A 72 9.25 17.29 16.90
CA ARG A 72 9.35 17.82 15.54
C ARG A 72 8.35 17.15 14.61
N MET A 73 8.16 15.84 14.73
CA MET A 73 7.15 15.12 13.97
C MET A 73 5.74 15.63 14.30
N ALA A 74 5.46 15.86 15.60
CA ALA A 74 4.18 16.40 16.03
C ALA A 74 3.93 17.80 15.42
N GLU A 75 4.92 18.69 15.45
CA GLU A 75 4.84 20.03 14.84
C GLU A 75 4.56 19.95 13.33
N VAL A 76 5.25 19.07 12.60
CA VAL A 76 5.01 18.88 11.16
C VAL A 76 3.59 18.36 10.90
N LEU A 77 3.10 17.42 11.67
CA LEU A 77 1.74 16.88 11.51
C LEU A 77 0.68 17.95 11.83
N ILE A 78 0.88 18.77 12.86
CA ILE A 78 0.00 19.91 13.17
C ILE A 78 0.00 20.92 12.00
N SER A 79 1.18 21.28 11.49
CA SER A 79 1.30 22.20 10.35
C SER A 79 0.64 21.63 9.08
N LEU A 80 0.82 20.33 8.84
CA LEU A 80 0.20 19.65 7.70
C LEU A 80 -1.32 19.73 7.78
N TYR A 81 -1.89 19.49 8.96
CA TYR A 81 -3.32 19.59 9.18
C TYR A 81 -3.85 21.02 9.06
N ALA A 82 -3.12 21.98 9.63
CA ALA A 82 -3.51 23.42 9.60
C ALA A 82 -3.51 24.02 8.18
N ASN A 83 -2.70 23.48 7.28
CA ASN A 83 -2.59 23.96 5.89
C ASN A 83 -3.62 23.31 4.94
N CYS A 84 -4.48 22.43 5.43
CA CYS A 84 -5.50 21.80 4.61
C CYS A 84 -6.69 22.74 4.37
N PRO A 85 -7.25 22.76 3.16
CA PRO A 85 -8.51 23.44 2.89
C PRO A 85 -9.66 22.93 3.76
N PRO A 86 -10.65 23.78 4.07
CA PRO A 86 -11.83 23.36 4.83
C PRO A 86 -12.54 22.16 4.17
N GLY A 87 -12.95 21.19 4.99
CA GLY A 87 -13.61 19.97 4.53
C GLY A 87 -12.68 18.85 4.12
N THR A 88 -11.37 19.06 4.14
CA THR A 88 -10.37 17.98 3.90
C THR A 88 -10.41 16.97 5.03
N GLY A 89 -10.60 15.70 4.68
CA GLY A 89 -10.45 14.57 5.60
C GLY A 89 -9.05 13.99 5.52
N ILE A 90 -8.41 13.77 6.67
CA ILE A 90 -7.10 13.13 6.78
C ILE A 90 -7.21 11.93 7.70
N GLN A 91 -6.69 10.78 7.26
CA GLN A 91 -6.68 9.56 8.06
C GLN A 91 -5.34 8.86 7.95
N PHE A 92 -4.79 8.47 9.10
CA PHE A 92 -3.64 7.59 9.19
C PHE A 92 -4.11 6.17 9.52
N HIS A 93 -3.68 5.20 8.72
CA HIS A 93 -4.01 3.80 8.88
C HIS A 93 -2.72 3.02 9.10
N LEU A 94 -2.60 2.37 10.26
CA LEU A 94 -1.50 1.46 10.53
C LEU A 94 -2.01 0.02 10.42
N PHE A 95 -1.54 -0.69 9.41
CA PHE A 95 -1.82 -2.10 9.21
C PHE A 95 -0.69 -2.95 9.79
N ALA A 96 -1.05 -4.00 10.49
CA ALA A 96 -0.11 -4.96 11.09
C ALA A 96 -0.43 -6.36 10.56
N SER A 97 0.10 -6.70 9.39
CA SER A 97 -0.18 -7.96 8.72
C SER A 97 0.67 -9.11 9.28
N PRO A 98 0.11 -10.30 9.52
CA PRO A 98 0.87 -11.51 9.82
C PRO A 98 1.55 -12.11 8.58
N GLN A 99 1.28 -11.59 7.37
CA GLN A 99 1.80 -12.11 6.10
C GLN A 99 3.22 -11.60 5.81
N VAL A 100 4.17 -11.95 6.67
CA VAL A 100 5.58 -11.52 6.58
C VAL A 100 6.43 -12.33 5.60
N ARG A 101 5.84 -13.31 4.91
CA ARG A 101 6.58 -14.24 4.04
C ARG A 101 7.30 -13.56 2.87
N SER A 102 6.68 -12.56 2.26
CA SER A 102 7.26 -11.81 1.14
C SER A 102 8.52 -11.07 1.55
N GLN A 103 8.50 -10.40 2.69
CA GLN A 103 9.62 -9.66 3.25
C GLN A 103 10.77 -10.62 3.64
N LEU A 104 10.44 -11.74 4.26
CA LEU A 104 11.43 -12.74 4.63
C LEU A 104 12.06 -13.47 3.43
N ARG A 105 11.31 -13.59 2.31
CA ARG A 105 11.88 -14.12 1.06
C ARG A 105 12.94 -13.20 0.49
N GLN A 106 12.74 -11.89 0.51
CA GLN A 106 13.76 -10.93 0.07
C GLN A 106 15.03 -11.09 0.91
N TYR A 107 14.89 -11.23 2.23
CA TYR A 107 16.03 -11.51 3.10
C TYR A 107 16.76 -12.81 2.74
N ALA A 108 16.04 -13.87 2.38
CA ALA A 108 16.65 -15.14 1.93
C ALA A 108 17.34 -15.01 0.55
N ASN A 109 16.78 -14.17 -0.34
CA ASN A 109 17.30 -13.96 -1.70
C ASN A 109 18.58 -13.11 -1.75
N LEU A 110 18.94 -12.39 -0.69
CA LEU A 110 20.24 -11.71 -0.58
C LEU A 110 21.45 -12.65 -0.68
N ARG A 111 21.20 -13.97 -0.74
CA ARG A 111 22.22 -15.03 -0.87
C ARG A 111 22.27 -15.66 -2.27
N VAL A 112 21.64 -15.04 -3.27
CA VAL A 112 21.65 -15.56 -4.65
C VAL A 112 23.07 -15.58 -5.23
N GLU A 113 23.90 -14.57 -4.92
CA GLU A 113 25.30 -14.52 -5.34
C GLU A 113 26.12 -15.71 -4.86
N ASP A 114 25.76 -16.33 -3.73
CA ASP A 114 26.41 -17.55 -3.23
C ASP A 114 26.12 -18.76 -4.14
N GLU A 115 25.03 -18.75 -4.93
CA GLU A 115 24.70 -19.81 -5.90
C GLU A 115 25.56 -19.68 -7.17
N ASP A 116 25.68 -18.48 -7.70
CA ASP A 116 26.47 -18.22 -8.90
C ASP A 116 27.94 -18.56 -8.63
N GLN A 117 28.45 -18.26 -7.45
CA GLN A 117 29.77 -18.64 -7.01
C GLN A 117 29.91 -20.17 -6.83
N ALA A 118 28.86 -20.85 -6.34
CA ALA A 118 28.86 -22.28 -6.18
C ALA A 118 28.79 -23.03 -7.53
N GLU A 119 28.05 -22.51 -8.51
CA GLU A 119 28.01 -23.04 -9.86
C GLU A 119 29.33 -22.81 -10.60
N GLN A 120 29.93 -21.63 -10.50
CA GLN A 120 31.27 -21.35 -11.04
C GLN A 120 32.34 -22.24 -10.41
N ALA A 121 32.28 -22.48 -9.11
CA ALA A 121 33.19 -23.38 -8.43
C ALA A 121 33.06 -24.83 -8.91
N LYS A 122 31.82 -25.30 -9.20
CA LYS A 122 31.58 -26.61 -9.82
C LYS A 122 32.16 -26.70 -11.23
N GLN A 123 32.04 -25.65 -12.03
CA GLN A 123 32.57 -25.57 -13.38
C GLN A 123 34.10 -25.67 -13.40
N TRP A 124 34.77 -25.23 -12.33
CA TRP A 124 36.22 -25.26 -12.16
C TRP A 124 36.73 -26.47 -11.33
N GLY A 125 35.85 -27.46 -11.10
CA GLY A 125 36.21 -28.67 -10.34
C GLY A 125 36.55 -28.45 -8.86
N ARG A 126 36.19 -27.26 -8.32
CA ARG A 126 36.40 -26.95 -6.91
C ARG A 126 35.15 -27.32 -6.12
N PRO A 127 35.28 -28.02 -4.98
CA PRO A 127 34.13 -28.30 -4.15
C PRO A 127 33.53 -27.00 -3.65
N ALA A 128 32.24 -26.73 -3.98
CA ALA A 128 31.47 -25.59 -3.48
C ALA A 128 31.34 -25.69 -1.95
N ARG A 129 32.29 -25.18 -1.22
CA ARG A 129 32.50 -25.49 0.19
C ARG A 129 31.50 -24.80 1.14
N ASN A 130 30.87 -23.69 0.75
CA ASN A 130 30.10 -22.87 1.70
C ASN A 130 28.72 -22.35 1.20
N GLY A 131 28.45 -22.26 -0.10
CA GLY A 131 27.18 -21.68 -0.61
C GLY A 131 25.93 -22.40 -0.08
N ASN A 132 26.00 -23.72 0.07
CA ASN A 132 24.88 -24.52 0.55
C ASN A 132 24.61 -24.34 2.06
N LEU A 133 25.64 -24.06 2.88
CA LEU A 133 25.50 -23.86 4.32
C LEU A 133 24.81 -22.52 4.64
N PHE A 134 25.26 -21.44 4.04
CA PHE A 134 24.67 -20.11 4.28
C PHE A 134 23.22 -20.05 3.83
N ARG A 135 22.89 -20.66 2.69
CA ARG A 135 21.53 -20.78 2.21
C ARG A 135 20.66 -21.62 3.14
N LYS A 136 21.16 -22.73 3.63
CA LYS A 136 20.48 -23.56 4.63
C LYS A 136 20.20 -22.75 5.90
N LEU A 137 21.18 -22.03 6.40
CA LEU A 137 21.03 -21.16 7.57
C LEU A 137 20.01 -20.02 7.33
N ALA A 138 20.04 -19.39 6.14
CA ALA A 138 19.07 -18.36 5.78
C ALA A 138 17.63 -18.93 5.75
N ARG A 139 17.42 -20.09 5.16
CA ARG A 139 16.12 -20.79 5.16
C ARG A 139 15.66 -21.12 6.58
N GLN A 140 16.52 -21.72 7.41
CA GLN A 140 16.19 -22.04 8.80
C GLN A 140 15.80 -20.78 9.60
N ARG A 141 16.50 -19.66 9.36
CA ARG A 141 16.16 -18.37 9.99
C ARG A 141 14.81 -17.85 9.52
N VAL A 142 14.51 -17.93 8.21
CA VAL A 142 13.19 -17.57 7.66
C VAL A 142 12.09 -18.42 8.29
N ASP A 143 12.28 -19.74 8.37
CA ASP A 143 11.29 -20.66 8.97
C ASP A 143 11.06 -20.33 10.46
N HIS A 144 12.13 -20.02 11.20
CA HIS A 144 12.01 -19.57 12.59
C HIS A 144 11.24 -18.25 12.72
N LEU A 145 11.55 -17.25 11.87
CA LEU A 145 10.86 -15.97 11.88
C LEU A 145 9.38 -16.09 11.45
N LEU A 146 9.06 -17.00 10.52
CA LEU A 146 7.67 -17.29 10.14
C LEU A 146 6.84 -17.83 11.30
N GLN A 147 7.44 -18.63 12.19
CA GLN A 147 6.75 -19.05 13.42
C GLN A 147 6.44 -17.86 14.32
N GLY A 148 7.31 -16.83 14.33
CA GLY A 148 7.12 -15.59 15.07
C GLY A 148 5.91 -14.76 14.62
N ALA A 149 5.40 -14.97 13.41
CA ALA A 149 4.16 -14.35 12.95
C ALA A 149 2.91 -14.97 13.59
N GLN A 150 2.99 -16.20 14.07
CA GLN A 150 1.86 -16.91 14.67
C GLN A 150 1.92 -16.95 16.20
N LYS A 151 3.13 -17.07 16.75
CA LYS A 151 3.35 -17.13 18.20
C LYS A 151 4.60 -16.33 18.56
N SER A 152 4.68 -15.86 19.81
CA SER A 152 5.90 -15.22 20.30
C SER A 152 7.10 -16.17 20.24
N LEU A 153 8.22 -15.65 19.75
CA LEU A 153 9.50 -16.38 19.76
C LEU A 153 10.23 -16.28 21.10
N THR A 154 9.78 -15.37 21.98
CA THR A 154 10.39 -15.13 23.28
C THR A 154 9.45 -15.57 24.40
N ALA A 155 9.93 -16.40 25.30
CA ALA A 155 9.15 -16.84 26.46
C ALA A 155 8.81 -15.64 27.37
N GLY A 156 7.56 -15.60 27.84
CA GLY A 156 7.09 -14.53 28.73
C GLY A 156 6.67 -13.23 28.07
N PHE A 157 6.75 -13.12 26.75
CA PHE A 157 6.31 -11.96 26.00
C PHE A 157 5.30 -12.36 24.93
N HIS A 158 4.37 -11.45 24.60
CA HIS A 158 3.33 -11.70 23.59
C HIS A 158 3.60 -10.96 22.27
N TYR A 159 4.88 -10.72 21.95
CA TYR A 159 5.23 -10.06 20.69
C TYR A 159 5.19 -11.04 19.53
N THR A 160 4.50 -10.64 18.48
CA THR A 160 4.47 -11.36 17.20
C THR A 160 5.09 -10.51 16.11
N ILE A 161 5.74 -11.18 15.16
CA ILE A 161 6.30 -10.50 13.98
C ILE A 161 5.15 -10.10 13.07
N ARG A 162 5.15 -8.83 12.63
CA ARG A 162 4.16 -8.24 11.72
C ARG A 162 4.87 -7.47 10.61
N ASP A 163 4.23 -7.43 9.46
CA ASP A 163 4.54 -6.47 8.41
C ASP A 163 3.67 -5.23 8.65
N PHE A 164 4.33 -4.11 8.98
CA PHE A 164 3.64 -2.86 9.26
C PHE A 164 3.62 -2.00 8.02
N ARG A 165 2.42 -1.58 7.61
CA ARG A 165 2.21 -0.60 6.55
C ARG A 165 1.50 0.61 7.15
N LEU A 166 2.07 1.79 6.95
CA LEU A 166 1.48 3.06 7.37
C LEU A 166 0.97 3.80 6.14
N MET A 167 -0.34 4.01 6.08
CA MET A 167 -1.00 4.69 4.97
C MET A 167 -1.60 6.00 5.46
N LEU A 168 -1.44 7.05 4.66
CA LEU A 168 -2.12 8.33 4.83
C LEU A 168 -3.11 8.48 3.69
N SER A 169 -4.40 8.56 4.01
CA SER A 169 -5.44 8.92 3.05
C SER A 169 -5.88 10.37 3.27
N VAL A 170 -6.06 11.07 2.16
CA VAL A 170 -6.54 12.45 2.14
C VAL A 170 -7.77 12.48 1.26
N ALA A 171 -8.92 12.86 1.83
CA ALA A 171 -10.17 13.05 1.12
C ALA A 171 -10.45 14.54 0.98
N PHE A 172 -10.73 14.99 -0.23
CA PHE A 172 -10.94 16.38 -0.61
C PHE A 172 -12.33 16.55 -1.22
N PRO A 173 -13.17 17.46 -0.71
CA PRO A 173 -14.51 17.66 -1.26
C PRO A 173 -14.42 18.28 -2.65
N GLY A 174 -15.12 17.70 -3.61
CA GLY A 174 -15.16 18.21 -4.98
C GLY A 174 -15.55 17.15 -6.01
N ASN A 175 -15.91 17.65 -7.20
CA ASN A 175 -16.22 16.81 -8.34
C ASN A 175 -14.93 16.53 -9.15
N PRO A 176 -14.66 15.31 -9.58
CA PRO A 176 -13.50 14.97 -10.41
C PRO A 176 -13.49 15.66 -11.78
N GLU A 177 -14.62 16.19 -12.25
CA GLU A 177 -14.71 16.97 -13.47
C GLU A 177 -14.20 18.41 -13.32
N ASP A 178 -14.09 18.90 -12.08
CA ASP A 178 -13.55 20.24 -11.79
C ASP A 178 -12.02 20.19 -11.79
N LEU A 179 -11.42 20.63 -12.89
CA LEU A 179 -9.97 20.63 -13.09
C LEU A 179 -9.25 21.48 -12.02
N ASN A 180 -9.84 22.60 -11.58
CA ASN A 180 -9.23 23.45 -10.56
C ASN A 180 -9.15 22.70 -9.22
N LYS A 181 -10.21 21.95 -8.87
CA LYS A 181 -10.23 21.13 -7.66
C LYS A 181 -9.27 19.95 -7.72
N ARG A 182 -9.07 19.38 -8.90
CA ARG A 182 -8.06 18.34 -9.11
C ARG A 182 -6.66 18.90 -8.93
N ASP A 183 -6.35 20.04 -9.53
CA ASP A 183 -5.05 20.70 -9.39
C ASP A 183 -4.77 21.10 -7.94
N GLU A 184 -5.78 21.59 -7.22
CA GLU A 184 -5.71 21.89 -5.79
C GLU A 184 -5.38 20.64 -4.95
N LEU A 185 -6.03 19.50 -5.24
CA LEU A 185 -5.75 18.23 -4.57
C LEU A 185 -4.33 17.71 -4.87
N LEU A 186 -3.87 17.83 -6.11
CA LEU A 186 -2.52 17.43 -6.50
C LEU A 186 -1.46 18.30 -5.83
N ALA A 187 -1.67 19.62 -5.77
CA ALA A 187 -0.79 20.52 -5.07
C ALA A 187 -0.74 20.21 -3.55
N LEU A 188 -1.90 19.92 -2.95
CA LEU A 188 -1.99 19.50 -1.55
C LEU A 188 -1.21 18.19 -1.31
N ARG A 189 -1.39 17.18 -2.16
CA ARG A 189 -0.65 15.91 -2.10
C ARG A 189 0.85 16.12 -2.11
N ASP A 190 1.34 16.94 -3.05
CA ASP A 190 2.77 17.17 -3.23
C ASP A 190 3.37 17.96 -2.07
N SER A 191 2.63 18.93 -1.56
CA SER A 191 2.97 19.68 -0.34
C SER A 191 3.05 18.77 0.88
N MET A 192 2.04 17.91 1.09
CA MET A 192 2.03 16.93 2.19
C MET A 192 3.19 15.95 2.07
N SER A 193 3.42 15.39 0.88
CA SER A 193 4.54 14.48 0.63
C SER A 193 5.88 15.12 0.99
N SER A 194 6.09 16.37 0.62
CA SER A 194 7.31 17.13 0.94
C SER A 194 7.45 17.38 2.45
N SER A 195 6.38 17.83 3.11
CA SER A 195 6.36 18.08 4.55
C SER A 195 6.65 16.81 5.36
N LEU A 196 6.04 15.69 5.00
CA LEU A 196 6.29 14.39 5.64
C LEU A 196 7.75 13.93 5.47
N ARG A 197 8.34 14.12 4.29
CA ARG A 197 9.77 13.82 4.08
C ARG A 197 10.66 14.69 4.96
N SER A 198 10.33 15.96 5.16
CA SER A 198 11.09 16.85 6.06
C SER A 198 11.00 16.41 7.53
N ALA A 199 9.94 15.70 7.91
CA ALA A 199 9.75 15.05 9.21
C ALA A 199 10.37 13.65 9.31
N SER A 200 11.25 13.29 8.38
CA SER A 200 11.85 11.94 8.31
C SER A 200 10.83 10.80 8.11
N LEU A 201 9.71 11.11 7.47
CA LEU A 201 8.70 10.13 7.03
C LEU A 201 8.77 9.96 5.51
N PRO A 202 9.70 9.14 5.00
CA PRO A 202 9.74 8.81 3.58
C PRO A 202 8.39 8.26 3.12
N ASN A 203 7.95 8.69 1.95
CA ASN A 203 6.64 8.31 1.45
C ASN A 203 6.62 8.17 -0.07
N ARG A 204 5.62 7.46 -0.58
CA ARG A 204 5.30 7.34 -2.00
C ARG A 204 3.80 7.46 -2.24
N VAL A 205 3.42 7.94 -3.40
CA VAL A 205 2.02 7.99 -3.82
C VAL A 205 1.57 6.58 -4.21
N CYS A 206 0.47 6.12 -3.59
CA CYS A 206 -0.15 4.84 -3.91
C CYS A 206 -0.98 4.91 -5.18
N ASP A 207 -1.10 3.77 -5.85
CA ASP A 207 -2.04 3.55 -6.93
C ASP A 207 -3.12 2.52 -6.54
N ALA A 208 -4.03 2.20 -7.47
CA ALA A 208 -5.10 1.26 -7.20
C ALA A 208 -4.58 -0.16 -6.87
N ALA A 209 -3.45 -0.58 -7.44
CA ALA A 209 -2.87 -1.89 -7.17
C ALA A 209 -2.34 -1.99 -5.73
N ASP A 210 -1.84 -0.90 -5.16
CA ASP A 210 -1.36 -0.84 -3.77
C ASP A 210 -2.46 -1.07 -2.73
N LEU A 211 -3.73 -0.83 -3.11
CA LEU A 211 -4.90 -1.03 -2.24
C LEU A 211 -5.51 -2.42 -2.36
N ILE A 212 -5.26 -3.12 -3.47
CA ILE A 212 -5.86 -4.42 -3.75
C ILE A 212 -4.95 -5.56 -3.25
N ASN A 213 -3.64 -5.32 -3.20
CA ASN A 213 -2.61 -6.26 -2.77
C ASN A 213 -2.15 -6.01 -1.34
#